data_0a952e3a7786e3297b6916fa0ad9e73a
#
_entry.id   0a952e3a7786e3297b6916fa0ad9e73a
#
_cell.length_a   1.000
_cell.length_b   1.000
_cell.length_c   1.000
_cell.angle_alpha   90.00
_cell.angle_beta   90.00
_cell.angle_gamma   90.00
#
_symmetry.space_group_name_H-M   'P 1'
#
loop_
_entity.id
_entity.type
_entity.pdbx_description
1 polymer ?
#
loop_
_entity_poly.entity_id
_entity_poly.type
_entity_poly.pdbx_seq_one_letter_code
_entity_poly.pdbx_strand_id
1 'polypeptide(L)'
;MAANKYDANSISILEGLEAVRMRPGMYIGSVGTKGLNHLIYEIADNSVDEHLAGFCTQINVTLNDDGTATIKDNGRGIPIGIHPKAGIPAVEVVFTVLHAGGKFGDGGYKISGGLHGVGASVVNALSVWLEVEIRVDGGVYKQRYERGKATAPLEKIGTCRKNDTGTTVTFLPVGEIFEKTRFKADAIKSRLHETAYLNPGLTIEFEDKRKGSEDKETFHEPDGLKAYIKDLNNGKETVCDIVYFKKKQEDIELLVLCHAISQCLLIKKQKLRL
;
A
#
# COMPACT_ATOMS: atom_id res chain seq x y z
N MET A 1 19.95 7.04 -45.92
CA MET A 1 19.40 6.63 -44.62
C MET A 1 18.73 5.29 -44.81
N ALA A 2 19.25 4.22 -44.19
CA ALA A 2 18.61 2.91 -44.27
C ALA A 2 17.27 2.98 -43.52
N ALA A 3 16.18 2.69 -44.22
CA ALA A 3 14.86 2.62 -43.63
C ALA A 3 14.88 1.50 -42.55
N ASN A 4 14.66 1.86 -41.31
CA ASN A 4 14.51 0.88 -40.24
C ASN A 4 13.29 -0.02 -40.59
N LYS A 5 13.58 -1.23 -41.03
CA LYS A 5 12.54 -2.19 -41.45
C LYS A 5 11.83 -2.66 -40.17
N TYR A 6 10.55 -2.31 -40.03
CA TYR A 6 9.72 -2.81 -38.93
C TYR A 6 9.43 -4.30 -39.22
N ASP A 7 10.09 -5.17 -38.48
CA ASP A 7 9.98 -6.62 -38.60
C ASP A 7 9.86 -7.28 -37.22
N ALA A 8 9.79 -8.61 -37.14
CA ALA A 8 9.66 -9.36 -35.89
C ALA A 8 10.78 -9.05 -34.87
N ASN A 9 11.98 -8.67 -35.32
CA ASN A 9 13.13 -8.32 -34.47
C ASN A 9 12.96 -6.93 -33.83
N SER A 10 12.06 -6.09 -34.36
CA SER A 10 11.73 -4.78 -33.78
C SER A 10 10.78 -4.87 -32.59
N ILE A 11 10.23 -6.06 -32.32
CA ILE A 11 9.32 -6.30 -31.18
C ILE A 11 10.15 -6.77 -29.99
N SER A 12 10.26 -5.93 -28.96
CA SER A 12 10.93 -6.27 -27.70
C SER A 12 9.93 -6.80 -26.68
N ILE A 13 10.29 -7.88 -25.99
CA ILE A 13 9.54 -8.42 -24.85
C ILE A 13 10.22 -7.93 -23.58
N LEU A 14 9.45 -7.27 -22.70
CA LEU A 14 9.91 -6.87 -21.37
C LEU A 14 9.31 -7.84 -20.35
N GLU A 15 10.15 -8.42 -19.51
CA GLU A 15 9.73 -9.39 -18.52
C GLU A 15 10.02 -8.90 -17.09
N GLY A 16 9.19 -9.36 -16.14
CA GLY A 16 9.40 -9.13 -14.70
C GLY A 16 9.50 -7.64 -14.34
N LEU A 17 10.35 -7.33 -13.37
CA LEU A 17 10.51 -5.97 -12.83
C LEU A 17 11.22 -5.00 -13.78
N GLU A 18 11.88 -5.50 -14.81
CA GLU A 18 12.45 -4.64 -15.85
C GLU A 18 11.36 -3.89 -16.63
N ALA A 19 10.23 -4.55 -16.91
CA ALA A 19 9.05 -3.91 -17.52
C ALA A 19 8.56 -2.73 -16.70
N VAL A 20 8.54 -2.86 -15.37
CA VAL A 20 8.15 -1.78 -14.43
C VAL A 20 9.11 -0.59 -14.54
N ARG A 21 10.41 -0.83 -14.55
CA ARG A 21 11.44 0.21 -14.65
C ARG A 21 11.41 0.95 -15.99
N MET A 22 11.17 0.22 -17.07
CA MET A 22 11.10 0.78 -18.43
C MET A 22 9.81 1.55 -18.69
N ARG A 23 8.70 1.19 -18.04
CA ARG A 23 7.37 1.79 -18.24
C ARG A 23 6.66 2.04 -16.90
N PRO A 24 7.25 2.82 -15.97
CA PRO A 24 6.71 3.00 -14.61
C PRO A 24 5.30 3.59 -14.61
N GLY A 25 4.99 4.49 -15.54
CA GLY A 25 3.68 5.11 -15.65
C GLY A 25 2.51 4.12 -15.86
N MET A 26 2.78 2.93 -16.41
CA MET A 26 1.76 1.87 -16.55
C MET A 26 1.35 1.26 -15.21
N TYR A 27 2.22 1.31 -14.20
CA TYR A 27 2.00 0.71 -12.88
C TYR A 27 1.59 1.72 -11.81
N ILE A 28 2.18 2.94 -11.87
CA ILE A 28 1.94 3.99 -10.86
C ILE A 28 1.23 5.23 -11.41
N GLY A 29 0.74 5.15 -12.66
CA GLY A 29 -0.05 6.18 -13.33
C GLY A 29 0.74 7.40 -13.81
N SER A 30 1.84 7.77 -13.15
CA SER A 30 2.71 8.89 -13.57
C SER A 30 4.09 8.76 -12.93
N VAL A 31 5.08 9.51 -13.42
CA VAL A 31 6.42 9.63 -12.81
C VAL A 31 6.62 10.95 -12.06
N GLY A 32 5.59 11.78 -11.98
CA GLY A 32 5.57 12.99 -11.16
C GLY A 32 5.28 12.71 -9.69
N THR A 33 5.03 13.75 -8.91
CA THR A 33 4.77 13.68 -7.46
C THR A 33 3.61 12.73 -7.10
N LYS A 34 2.57 12.62 -7.96
CA LYS A 34 1.44 11.71 -7.74
C LYS A 34 1.89 10.26 -7.77
N GLY A 35 2.68 9.87 -8.78
CA GLY A 35 3.22 8.51 -8.87
C GLY A 35 4.27 8.22 -7.78
N LEU A 36 5.06 9.22 -7.38
CA LEU A 36 5.98 9.08 -6.25
C LEU A 36 5.22 8.76 -4.95
N ASN A 37 4.19 9.54 -4.61
CA ASN A 37 3.37 9.28 -3.43
C ASN A 37 2.64 7.93 -3.52
N HIS A 38 2.32 7.45 -4.73
CA HIS A 38 1.66 6.17 -4.95
C HIS A 38 2.47 4.98 -4.42
N LEU A 39 3.80 5.08 -4.40
CA LEU A 39 4.66 4.05 -3.79
C LEU A 39 4.34 3.83 -2.30
N ILE A 40 4.05 4.92 -1.56
CA ILE A 40 3.63 4.83 -0.16
C ILE A 40 2.26 4.14 -0.05
N TYR A 41 1.33 4.49 -0.94
CA TYR A 41 -0.01 3.92 -0.92
C TYR A 41 0.00 2.42 -1.20
N GLU A 42 0.81 1.94 -2.14
CA GLU A 42 0.94 0.50 -2.43
C GLU A 42 1.41 -0.32 -1.22
N ILE A 43 2.36 0.21 -0.44
CA ILE A 43 2.81 -0.48 0.78
C ILE A 43 1.76 -0.36 1.89
N ALA A 44 1.16 0.83 2.10
CA ALA A 44 0.14 1.05 3.11
C ALA A 44 -1.12 0.19 2.83
N ASP A 45 -1.52 0.03 1.57
CA ASP A 45 -2.67 -0.79 1.18
C ASP A 45 -2.46 -2.29 1.52
N ASN A 46 -1.21 -2.78 1.53
CA ASN A 46 -0.91 -4.13 2.03
C ASN A 46 -1.18 -4.25 3.53
N SER A 47 -0.86 -3.22 4.31
CA SER A 47 -1.16 -3.17 5.74
C SER A 47 -2.67 -3.00 6.01
N VAL A 48 -3.39 -2.27 5.14
CA VAL A 48 -4.87 -2.19 5.17
C VAL A 48 -5.49 -3.56 4.88
N ASP A 49 -4.92 -4.34 3.97
CA ASP A 49 -5.41 -5.71 3.72
C ASP A 49 -5.25 -6.60 4.97
N GLU A 50 -4.18 -6.46 5.74
CA GLU A 50 -4.03 -7.12 7.05
C GLU A 50 -5.10 -6.66 8.04
N HIS A 51 -5.50 -5.38 8.02
CA HIS A 51 -6.62 -4.87 8.82
C HIS A 51 -7.96 -5.50 8.39
N LEU A 52 -8.24 -5.51 7.09
CA LEU A 52 -9.46 -6.12 6.55
C LEU A 52 -9.55 -7.64 6.82
N ALA A 53 -8.39 -8.29 6.94
CA ALA A 53 -8.28 -9.68 7.38
C ALA A 53 -8.43 -9.85 8.92
N GLY A 54 -8.48 -8.76 9.69
CA GLY A 54 -8.68 -8.75 11.14
C GLY A 54 -7.40 -8.85 11.97
N PHE A 55 -6.22 -8.67 11.38
CA PHE A 55 -4.94 -8.86 12.06
C PHE A 55 -4.16 -7.57 12.34
N CYS A 56 -4.44 -6.48 11.63
CA CYS A 56 -3.76 -5.20 11.80
C CYS A 56 -4.70 -4.17 12.41
N THR A 57 -4.21 -3.42 13.39
CA THR A 57 -4.95 -2.32 14.04
C THR A 57 -4.20 -0.99 13.96
N GLN A 58 -2.93 -1.01 13.60
CA GLN A 58 -2.10 0.19 13.54
C GLN A 58 -1.14 0.17 12.34
N ILE A 59 -1.09 1.29 11.64
CA ILE A 59 -0.15 1.56 10.56
C ILE A 59 0.59 2.86 10.88
N ASN A 60 1.92 2.84 10.74
CA ASN A 60 2.75 4.03 10.88
C ASN A 60 3.39 4.34 9.52
N VAL A 61 3.25 5.58 9.05
CA VAL A 61 3.85 6.09 7.82
C VAL A 61 4.80 7.22 8.17
N THR A 62 6.08 7.06 7.86
CA THR A 62 7.11 8.05 8.19
C THR A 62 7.84 8.52 6.94
N LEU A 63 7.96 9.82 6.77
CA LEU A 63 8.85 10.45 5.79
C LEU A 63 10.15 10.81 6.50
N ASN A 64 11.27 10.22 6.09
CA ASN A 64 12.56 10.42 6.73
C ASN A 64 13.36 11.58 6.07
N ASP A 65 14.29 12.15 6.82
CA ASP A 65 15.11 13.30 6.37
C ASP A 65 16.06 12.92 5.22
N ASP A 66 16.43 11.65 5.12
CA ASP A 66 17.27 11.10 4.04
C ASP A 66 16.53 10.83 2.72
N GLY A 67 15.25 11.21 2.63
CA GLY A 67 14.41 11.02 1.44
C GLY A 67 13.75 9.65 1.35
N THR A 68 13.94 8.78 2.33
CA THR A 68 13.24 7.49 2.40
C THR A 68 11.84 7.64 2.97
N ALA A 69 10.98 6.65 2.69
CA ALA A 69 9.71 6.47 3.35
C ALA A 69 9.71 5.12 4.08
N THR A 70 9.13 5.10 5.28
CA THR A 70 8.96 3.90 6.09
C THR A 70 7.49 3.67 6.39
N ILE A 71 6.98 2.47 6.09
CA ILE A 71 5.64 2.03 6.44
C ILE A 71 5.77 0.82 7.36
N LYS A 72 5.13 0.89 8.52
CA LYS A 72 5.15 -0.15 9.54
C LYS A 72 3.73 -0.50 9.94
N ASP A 73 3.44 -1.80 10.06
CA ASP A 73 2.19 -2.31 10.59
C ASP A 73 2.42 -3.28 11.78
N ASN A 74 1.32 -3.60 12.47
CA ASN A 74 1.25 -4.61 13.51
C ASN A 74 0.42 -5.83 13.07
N GLY A 75 0.40 -6.15 11.78
CA GLY A 75 -0.26 -7.33 11.23
C GLY A 75 0.45 -8.64 11.56
N ARG A 76 0.14 -9.70 10.81
CA ARG A 76 0.76 -11.03 11.02
C ARG A 76 2.25 -11.11 10.66
N GLY A 77 2.73 -10.17 9.85
CA GLY A 77 4.01 -10.27 9.18
C GLY A 77 3.96 -11.10 7.90
N ILE A 78 4.76 -10.75 6.90
CA ILE A 78 4.88 -11.52 5.66
C ILE A 78 5.47 -12.90 5.97
N PRO A 79 4.94 -14.01 5.40
CA PRO A 79 5.51 -15.34 5.60
C PRO A 79 6.98 -15.41 5.20
N ILE A 80 7.80 -16.05 6.05
CA ILE A 80 9.25 -16.22 5.87
C ILE A 80 9.64 -17.57 5.29
N GLY A 81 8.70 -18.54 5.25
CA GLY A 81 8.93 -19.88 4.72
C GLY A 81 9.23 -19.89 3.22
N ILE A 82 9.81 -21.00 2.76
CA ILE A 82 10.09 -21.20 1.33
C ILE A 82 8.79 -21.40 0.56
N HIS A 83 8.61 -20.62 -0.50
CA HIS A 83 7.44 -20.74 -1.38
C HIS A 83 7.53 -22.00 -2.24
N PRO A 84 6.53 -22.92 -2.24
CA PRO A 84 6.65 -24.26 -2.85
C PRO A 84 7.00 -24.26 -4.34
N LYS A 85 6.46 -23.28 -5.09
CA LYS A 85 6.68 -23.19 -6.55
C LYS A 85 7.93 -22.40 -6.92
N ALA A 86 8.31 -21.40 -6.08
CA ALA A 86 9.42 -20.51 -6.42
C ALA A 86 10.76 -20.97 -5.85
N GLY A 87 10.77 -21.81 -4.81
CA GLY A 87 11.99 -22.30 -4.17
C GLY A 87 12.78 -21.25 -3.38
N ILE A 88 12.22 -20.05 -3.19
CA ILE A 88 12.79 -18.92 -2.45
C ILE A 88 11.84 -18.49 -1.33
N PRO A 89 12.29 -17.71 -0.34
CA PRO A 89 11.41 -17.20 0.72
C PRO A 89 10.17 -16.48 0.18
N ALA A 90 9.01 -16.69 0.80
CA ALA A 90 7.76 -16.07 0.34
C ALA A 90 7.85 -14.54 0.32
N VAL A 91 8.55 -13.92 1.28
CA VAL A 91 8.82 -12.47 1.27
C VAL A 91 9.58 -12.04 0.02
N GLU A 92 10.57 -12.81 -0.42
CA GLU A 92 11.32 -12.51 -1.64
C GLU A 92 10.42 -12.62 -2.88
N VAL A 93 9.52 -13.60 -2.94
CA VAL A 93 8.52 -13.71 -4.01
C VAL A 93 7.63 -12.46 -4.06
N VAL A 94 7.13 -11.97 -2.91
CA VAL A 94 6.28 -10.77 -2.83
C VAL A 94 6.97 -9.52 -3.39
N PHE A 95 8.28 -9.37 -3.15
CA PHE A 95 9.02 -8.18 -3.58
C PHE A 95 9.70 -8.30 -4.93
N THR A 96 9.88 -9.51 -5.50
CA THR A 96 10.64 -9.70 -6.75
C THR A 96 9.82 -10.26 -7.91
N VAL A 97 8.65 -10.82 -7.66
CA VAL A 97 7.81 -11.43 -8.69
C VAL A 97 6.54 -10.60 -8.91
N LEU A 98 6.27 -10.18 -10.16
CA LEU A 98 5.00 -9.55 -10.51
C LEU A 98 3.86 -10.56 -10.42
N HIS A 99 2.69 -10.08 -10.01
CA HIS A 99 1.48 -10.91 -9.86
C HIS A 99 1.67 -12.09 -8.89
N ALA A 100 2.46 -11.87 -7.84
CA ALA A 100 2.64 -12.81 -6.75
C ALA A 100 2.15 -12.20 -5.42
N GLY A 101 1.37 -12.96 -4.67
CA GLY A 101 0.86 -12.53 -3.36
C GLY A 101 -0.27 -13.41 -2.87
N GLY A 102 -0.55 -13.36 -1.56
CA GLY A 102 -1.60 -14.12 -0.90
C GLY A 102 -3.04 -13.75 -1.31
N LYS A 103 -3.19 -12.81 -2.25
CA LYS A 103 -4.49 -12.30 -2.74
C LYS A 103 -5.07 -13.13 -3.89
N PHE A 104 -4.28 -14.01 -4.50
CA PHE A 104 -4.67 -14.83 -5.66
C PHE A 104 -5.15 -16.25 -5.30
N GLY A 105 -5.24 -16.61 -4.03
CA GLY A 105 -5.64 -17.95 -3.59
C GLY A 105 -6.75 -17.91 -2.52
N ASP A 106 -7.40 -19.06 -2.32
CA ASP A 106 -8.56 -19.20 -1.41
C ASP A 106 -8.23 -19.03 0.09
N GLY A 107 -6.98 -18.80 0.47
CA GLY A 107 -6.53 -18.92 1.86
C GLY A 107 -6.11 -17.64 2.58
N GLY A 108 -5.93 -16.51 1.90
CA GLY A 108 -5.27 -15.35 2.54
C GLY A 108 -6.18 -14.18 2.88
N TYR A 109 -6.88 -13.68 1.91
CA TYR A 109 -7.70 -12.46 2.03
C TYR A 109 -9.05 -12.64 1.34
N LYS A 110 -10.15 -12.50 2.11
CA LYS A 110 -11.52 -12.52 1.56
C LYS A 110 -11.91 -11.20 0.90
N ILE A 111 -11.28 -10.11 1.31
CA ILE A 111 -11.45 -8.75 0.78
C ILE A 111 -10.05 -8.14 0.72
N SER A 112 -9.72 -7.47 -0.37
CA SER A 112 -8.44 -6.80 -0.57
C SER A 112 -8.67 -5.39 -1.11
N GLY A 113 -7.94 -4.41 -0.59
CA GLY A 113 -7.90 -3.03 -1.09
C GLY A 113 -7.02 -2.92 -2.34
N GLY A 114 -5.97 -3.73 -2.43
CA GLY A 114 -5.09 -3.82 -3.59
C GLY A 114 -5.60 -4.81 -4.62
N LEU A 115 -5.86 -4.34 -5.87
CA LEU A 115 -6.51 -5.13 -6.92
C LEU A 115 -5.57 -6.01 -7.75
N HIS A 116 -4.26 -5.72 -7.79
CA HIS A 116 -3.37 -6.25 -8.83
C HIS A 116 -2.26 -7.17 -8.33
N GLY A 117 -2.02 -7.25 -7.02
CA GLY A 117 -0.96 -8.10 -6.45
C GLY A 117 0.46 -7.75 -6.93
N VAL A 118 0.69 -6.51 -7.34
CA VAL A 118 1.98 -6.05 -7.89
C VAL A 118 2.63 -4.95 -7.06
N GLY A 119 1.91 -4.33 -6.12
CA GLY A 119 2.35 -3.11 -5.45
C GLY A 119 3.72 -3.20 -4.81
N ALA A 120 3.97 -4.22 -3.99
CA ALA A 120 5.25 -4.37 -3.30
C ALA A 120 6.42 -4.54 -4.29
N SER A 121 6.27 -5.37 -5.31
CA SER A 121 7.30 -5.60 -6.33
C SER A 121 7.51 -4.36 -7.22
N VAL A 122 6.46 -3.59 -7.49
CA VAL A 122 6.56 -2.30 -8.21
C VAL A 122 7.35 -1.29 -7.38
N VAL A 123 7.05 -1.14 -6.08
CA VAL A 123 7.82 -0.25 -5.19
C VAL A 123 9.30 -0.66 -5.15
N ASN A 124 9.59 -1.96 -5.02
CA ASN A 124 10.96 -2.47 -5.06
C ASN A 124 11.66 -2.13 -6.40
N ALA A 125 11.02 -2.37 -7.53
CA ALA A 125 11.57 -2.07 -8.85
C ALA A 125 11.91 -0.58 -9.04
N LEU A 126 11.10 0.32 -8.45
CA LEU A 126 11.22 1.77 -8.57
C LEU A 126 12.02 2.42 -7.43
N SER A 127 12.68 1.61 -6.60
CA SER A 127 13.55 2.06 -5.51
C SER A 127 15.02 1.83 -5.82
N VAL A 128 15.89 2.74 -5.35
CA VAL A 128 17.35 2.52 -5.31
C VAL A 128 17.63 1.31 -4.46
N TRP A 129 17.00 1.30 -3.27
CA TRP A 129 16.98 0.16 -2.37
C TRP A 129 15.66 0.12 -1.61
N LEU A 130 15.27 -1.09 -1.22
CA LEU A 130 14.15 -1.37 -0.35
C LEU A 130 14.61 -2.37 0.71
N GLU A 131 14.16 -2.18 1.92
CA GLU A 131 14.45 -3.06 3.05
C GLU A 131 13.13 -3.45 3.70
N VAL A 132 12.97 -4.75 3.95
CA VAL A 132 11.84 -5.28 4.69
C VAL A 132 12.32 -5.91 5.99
N GLU A 133 11.68 -5.52 7.10
CA GLU A 133 11.83 -6.16 8.41
C GLU A 133 10.50 -6.81 8.77
N ILE A 134 10.56 -8.06 9.20
CA ILE A 134 9.38 -8.89 9.52
C ILE A 134 9.52 -9.39 10.94
N ARG A 135 8.50 -9.14 11.76
CA ARG A 135 8.36 -9.74 13.08
C ARG A 135 7.30 -10.83 13.01
N VAL A 136 7.73 -12.06 13.21
CA VAL A 136 6.87 -13.27 13.15
C VAL A 136 7.44 -14.39 14.01
N ASP A 137 6.58 -15.12 14.70
CA ASP A 137 6.94 -16.30 15.52
C ASP A 137 8.08 -16.06 16.55
N GLY A 138 8.15 -14.84 17.10
CA GLY A 138 9.17 -14.45 18.06
C GLY A 138 10.54 -14.15 17.45
N GLY A 139 10.66 -14.13 16.13
CA GLY A 139 11.86 -13.76 15.39
C GLY A 139 11.71 -12.40 14.69
N VAL A 140 12.82 -11.71 14.50
CA VAL A 140 12.93 -10.52 13.66
C VAL A 140 13.80 -10.89 12.47
N TYR A 141 13.26 -10.76 11.28
CA TYR A 141 13.90 -11.11 10.02
C TYR A 141 14.02 -9.90 9.13
N LYS A 142 15.07 -9.85 8.29
CA LYS A 142 15.37 -8.72 7.43
C LYS A 142 15.86 -9.19 6.07
N GLN A 143 15.42 -8.51 5.02
CA GLN A 143 15.97 -8.68 3.68
C GLN A 143 16.05 -7.34 2.97
N ARG A 144 17.12 -7.16 2.21
CA ARG A 144 17.39 -5.95 1.43
C ARG A 144 17.38 -6.24 -0.05
N TYR A 145 16.86 -5.27 -0.79
CA TYR A 145 16.75 -5.31 -2.24
C TYR A 145 17.35 -4.05 -2.84
N GLU A 146 17.91 -4.16 -4.02
CA GLU A 146 18.38 -3.02 -4.82
C GLU A 146 17.84 -3.12 -6.23
N ARG A 147 17.16 -2.07 -6.66
CA ARG A 147 16.55 -1.97 -8.01
C ARG A 147 15.74 -3.22 -8.40
N GLY A 148 14.98 -3.77 -7.46
CA GLY A 148 14.13 -4.94 -7.69
C GLY A 148 14.75 -6.30 -7.40
N LYS A 149 16.05 -6.39 -7.10
CA LYS A 149 16.76 -7.66 -6.86
C LYS A 149 17.17 -7.80 -5.41
N ALA A 150 17.02 -8.99 -4.84
CA ALA A 150 17.54 -9.30 -3.51
C ALA A 150 19.08 -9.20 -3.51
N THR A 151 19.65 -8.49 -2.53
CA THR A 151 21.11 -8.32 -2.38
C THR A 151 21.72 -9.33 -1.44
N ALA A 152 20.89 -9.94 -0.58
CA ALA A 152 21.27 -10.97 0.37
C ALA A 152 20.09 -11.90 0.66
N PRO A 153 20.33 -13.12 1.18
CA PRO A 153 19.26 -13.97 1.68
C PRO A 153 18.49 -13.31 2.83
N LEU A 154 17.26 -13.80 3.10
CA LEU A 154 16.51 -13.43 4.28
C LEU A 154 17.29 -13.86 5.54
N GLU A 155 17.60 -12.89 6.42
CA GLU A 155 18.40 -13.10 7.61
C GLU A 155 17.56 -12.92 8.88
N LYS A 156 17.76 -13.77 9.88
CA LYS A 156 17.23 -13.55 11.23
C LYS A 156 18.18 -12.64 11.99
N ILE A 157 17.75 -11.39 12.21
CA ILE A 157 18.56 -10.34 12.86
C ILE A 157 18.31 -10.19 14.36
N GLY A 158 17.26 -10.85 14.89
CA GLY A 158 16.93 -10.70 16.32
C GLY A 158 15.74 -11.56 16.74
N THR A 159 15.26 -11.24 17.94
CA THR A 159 14.07 -11.85 18.55
C THR A 159 13.14 -10.78 19.07
N CYS A 160 11.84 -11.07 19.09
CA CYS A 160 10.79 -10.22 19.64
C CYS A 160 9.85 -11.06 20.52
N ARG A 161 8.89 -10.42 21.15
CA ARG A 161 7.82 -11.17 21.82
C ARG A 161 6.99 -11.91 20.78
N LYS A 162 6.49 -13.10 21.11
CA LYS A 162 5.74 -13.95 20.17
C LYS A 162 4.49 -13.28 19.60
N ASN A 163 3.89 -12.37 20.34
CA ASN A 163 2.73 -11.57 19.92
C ASN A 163 3.10 -10.19 19.33
N ASP A 164 4.38 -9.83 19.27
CA ASP A 164 4.85 -8.64 18.56
C ASP A 164 5.15 -9.02 17.11
N THR A 165 4.11 -8.95 16.28
CA THR A 165 4.18 -9.28 14.86
C THR A 165 4.01 -8.04 14.00
N GLY A 166 4.34 -8.13 12.72
CA GLY A 166 4.12 -7.06 11.74
C GLY A 166 5.21 -6.97 10.69
N THR A 167 5.00 -6.04 9.77
CA THR A 167 5.94 -5.77 8.68
C THR A 167 6.37 -4.31 8.74
N THR A 168 7.64 -4.05 8.46
CA THR A 168 8.18 -2.71 8.26
C THR A 168 8.88 -2.69 6.91
N VAL A 169 8.48 -1.77 6.03
CA VAL A 169 9.10 -1.56 4.72
C VAL A 169 9.66 -0.15 4.68
N THR A 170 10.96 -0.04 4.39
CA THR A 170 11.65 1.24 4.16
C THR A 170 12.22 1.24 2.76
N PHE A 171 12.03 2.32 2.00
CA PHE A 171 12.53 2.40 0.64
C PHE A 171 12.98 3.81 0.26
N LEU A 172 13.94 3.86 -0.67
CA LEU A 172 14.44 5.10 -1.29
C LEU A 172 14.07 5.10 -2.77
N PRO A 173 13.19 6.01 -3.26
CA PRO A 173 12.82 6.08 -4.66
C PRO A 173 14.00 6.40 -5.59
N VAL A 174 13.97 5.87 -6.81
CA VAL A 174 15.00 6.11 -7.83
C VAL A 174 14.83 7.51 -8.44
N GLY A 175 15.82 8.40 -8.24
CA GLY A 175 15.78 9.78 -8.73
C GLY A 175 15.80 9.90 -10.25
N GLU A 176 16.33 8.91 -10.97
CA GLU A 176 16.38 8.90 -12.44
C GLU A 176 15.01 8.60 -13.10
N ILE A 177 14.07 8.02 -12.32
CA ILE A 177 12.72 7.66 -12.82
C ILE A 177 11.72 8.77 -12.51
N PHE A 178 11.85 9.39 -11.34
CA PHE A 178 10.88 10.39 -10.88
C PHE A 178 11.36 11.81 -11.19
N GLU A 179 10.47 12.64 -11.72
CA GLU A 179 10.74 14.07 -11.95
C GLU A 179 11.10 14.82 -10.66
N LYS A 180 10.55 14.38 -9.54
CA LYS A 180 10.79 14.89 -8.19
C LYS A 180 10.83 13.72 -7.22
N THR A 181 11.80 13.71 -6.31
CA THR A 181 11.97 12.68 -5.27
C THR A 181 11.45 13.11 -3.89
N ARG A 182 10.91 14.33 -3.77
CA ARG A 182 10.35 14.82 -2.51
C ARG A 182 8.86 14.45 -2.42
N PHE A 183 8.51 13.62 -1.47
CA PHE A 183 7.13 13.27 -1.14
C PHE A 183 6.32 14.51 -0.72
N LYS A 184 5.04 14.56 -1.13
CA LYS A 184 4.11 15.65 -0.76
C LYS A 184 3.27 15.20 0.44
N ALA A 185 3.66 15.64 1.65
CA ALA A 185 3.06 15.25 2.92
C ALA A 185 1.54 15.47 2.96
N ASP A 186 1.05 16.66 2.57
CA ASP A 186 -0.38 16.97 2.62
C ASP A 186 -1.24 16.00 1.79
N ALA A 187 -0.75 15.63 0.59
CA ALA A 187 -1.47 14.67 -0.25
C ALA A 187 -1.46 13.25 0.36
N ILE A 188 -0.38 12.89 1.05
CA ILE A 188 -0.28 11.60 1.74
C ILE A 188 -1.23 11.61 2.94
N LYS A 189 -1.20 12.65 3.77
CA LYS A 189 -2.11 12.81 4.93
C LYS A 189 -3.57 12.72 4.51
N SER A 190 -3.97 13.47 3.48
CA SER A 190 -5.34 13.41 2.96
C SER A 190 -5.75 11.99 2.56
N ARG A 191 -4.88 11.25 1.86
CA ARG A 191 -5.16 9.87 1.45
C ARG A 191 -5.21 8.91 2.64
N LEU A 192 -4.32 9.07 3.63
CA LEU A 192 -4.33 8.25 4.84
C LEU A 192 -5.58 8.50 5.69
N HIS A 193 -6.05 9.74 5.78
CA HIS A 193 -7.28 10.08 6.47
C HIS A 193 -8.51 9.48 5.78
N GLU A 194 -8.61 9.58 4.44
CA GLU A 194 -9.64 8.87 3.67
C GLU A 194 -9.60 7.36 3.94
N THR A 195 -8.40 6.78 4.03
CA THR A 195 -8.23 5.36 4.35
C THR A 195 -8.74 5.02 5.75
N ALA A 196 -8.51 5.87 6.75
CA ALA A 196 -9.04 5.68 8.10
C ALA A 196 -10.59 5.72 8.14
N TYR A 197 -11.22 6.65 7.41
CA TYR A 197 -12.69 6.69 7.29
C TYR A 197 -13.27 5.41 6.65
N LEU A 198 -12.55 4.82 5.69
CA LEU A 198 -12.99 3.62 5.00
C LEU A 198 -12.76 2.33 5.81
N ASN A 199 -11.93 2.40 6.86
CA ASN A 199 -11.51 1.26 7.66
C ASN A 199 -11.69 1.53 9.17
N PRO A 200 -12.94 1.55 9.68
CA PRO A 200 -13.21 1.80 11.10
C PRO A 200 -12.44 0.84 12.01
N GLY A 201 -11.83 1.37 13.06
CA GLY A 201 -11.00 0.61 14.00
C GLY A 201 -9.52 0.53 13.62
N LEU A 202 -9.13 1.00 12.44
CA LEU A 202 -7.73 1.18 12.06
C LEU A 202 -7.23 2.53 12.59
N THR A 203 -6.04 2.53 13.20
CA THR A 203 -5.29 3.74 13.54
C THR A 203 -4.14 3.91 12.57
N ILE A 204 -4.03 5.08 11.95
CA ILE A 204 -2.93 5.41 11.04
C ILE A 204 -2.18 6.60 11.63
N GLU A 205 -0.90 6.42 11.93
CA GLU A 205 -0.02 7.50 12.35
C GLU A 205 0.84 7.94 11.18
N PHE A 206 0.84 9.24 10.92
CA PHE A 206 1.73 9.87 9.95
C PHE A 206 2.77 10.71 10.69
N GLU A 207 4.03 10.61 10.28
CA GLU A 207 5.13 11.42 10.82
C GLU A 207 6.04 11.92 9.69
N ASP A 208 6.19 13.23 9.57
CA ASP A 208 7.19 13.85 8.69
C ASP A 208 8.39 14.27 9.55
N LYS A 209 9.54 13.61 9.37
CA LYS A 209 10.79 13.89 10.09
C LYS A 209 11.74 14.77 9.30
N ARG A 210 11.33 15.23 8.12
CA ARG A 210 12.19 16.04 7.26
C ARG A 210 12.37 17.43 7.85
N LYS A 211 13.62 17.90 7.91
CA LYS A 211 13.99 19.22 8.46
C LYS A 211 13.17 20.35 7.87
N GLY A 212 12.57 21.17 8.74
CA GLY A 212 11.71 22.29 8.38
C GLY A 212 10.31 21.89 7.86
N SER A 213 9.93 20.64 8.04
CA SER A 213 8.60 20.11 7.67
C SER A 213 8.09 19.13 8.72
N GLU A 214 8.71 19.14 9.93
CA GLU A 214 8.35 18.22 11.00
C GLU A 214 6.86 18.33 11.34
N ASP A 215 6.16 17.21 11.23
CA ASP A 215 4.72 17.13 11.44
C ASP A 215 4.34 15.74 11.91
N LYS A 216 3.34 15.64 12.79
CA LYS A 216 2.81 14.37 13.26
C LYS A 216 1.30 14.45 13.38
N GLU A 217 0.61 13.47 12.77
CA GLU A 217 -0.84 13.41 12.76
C GLU A 217 -1.31 11.97 12.93
N THR A 218 -2.42 11.78 13.65
CA THR A 218 -3.03 10.47 13.88
C THR A 218 -4.46 10.48 13.36
N PHE A 219 -4.77 9.53 12.49
CA PHE A 219 -6.09 9.31 11.92
C PHE A 219 -6.72 8.08 12.56
N HIS A 220 -7.84 8.27 13.22
CA HIS A 220 -8.61 7.19 13.81
C HIS A 220 -10.10 7.54 13.76
N GLU A 221 -10.86 6.85 12.93
CA GLU A 221 -12.24 7.20 12.58
C GLU A 221 -13.20 6.05 12.91
N PRO A 222 -13.55 5.86 14.19
CA PRO A 222 -14.41 4.74 14.61
C PRO A 222 -15.81 4.80 13.98
N ASP A 223 -16.34 6.01 13.70
CA ASP A 223 -17.61 6.21 13.03
C ASP A 223 -17.53 6.06 11.50
N GLY A 224 -16.33 5.90 10.96
CA GLY A 224 -16.07 5.60 9.57
C GLY A 224 -16.70 6.60 8.60
N LEU A 225 -17.49 6.10 7.66
CA LEU A 225 -18.12 6.94 6.62
C LEU A 225 -19.11 7.99 7.16
N LYS A 226 -19.66 7.81 8.37
CA LYS A 226 -20.46 8.86 9.01
C LYS A 226 -19.60 10.05 9.39
N ALA A 227 -18.42 9.79 9.97
CA ALA A 227 -17.46 10.83 10.30
C ALA A 227 -16.98 11.54 9.02
N TYR A 228 -16.73 10.79 7.94
CA TYR A 228 -16.33 11.37 6.65
C TYR A 228 -17.38 12.35 6.10
N ILE A 229 -18.67 11.97 6.08
CA ILE A 229 -19.74 12.87 5.63
C ILE A 229 -19.86 14.11 6.55
N LYS A 230 -19.70 13.91 7.86
CA LYS A 230 -19.72 15.01 8.82
C LYS A 230 -18.57 16.01 8.54
N ASP A 231 -17.39 15.49 8.24
CA ASP A 231 -16.23 16.30 7.89
C ASP A 231 -16.43 17.05 6.55
N LEU A 232 -16.94 16.37 5.52
CA LEU A 232 -17.30 16.99 4.24
C LEU A 232 -18.36 18.09 4.38
N ASN A 233 -19.23 18.01 5.40
CA ASN A 233 -20.25 19.02 5.70
C ASN A 233 -19.76 20.11 6.64
N ASN A 234 -18.57 20.01 7.19
CA ASN A 234 -18.02 20.98 8.13
C ASN A 234 -18.02 22.38 7.50
N GLY A 235 -18.58 23.35 8.25
CA GLY A 235 -18.74 24.75 7.78
C GLY A 235 -19.81 24.96 6.70
N LYS A 236 -20.66 23.95 6.42
CA LYS A 236 -21.77 24.06 5.45
C LYS A 236 -23.12 23.95 6.15
N GLU A 237 -24.10 24.67 5.64
CA GLU A 237 -25.48 24.57 6.06
C GLU A 237 -26.08 23.26 5.52
N THR A 238 -26.58 22.39 6.40
CA THR A 238 -27.15 21.09 6.03
C THR A 238 -28.69 21.15 6.09
N VAL A 239 -29.35 20.58 5.09
CA VAL A 239 -30.82 20.58 4.96
C VAL A 239 -31.47 19.51 5.82
N CYS A 240 -30.75 18.43 6.13
CA CYS A 240 -31.21 17.33 7.00
C CYS A 240 -30.03 16.68 7.71
N ASP A 241 -30.33 15.83 8.69
CA ASP A 241 -29.35 14.97 9.35
C ASP A 241 -28.73 13.95 8.39
N ILE A 242 -27.54 13.45 8.73
CA ILE A 242 -26.87 12.41 7.94
C ILE A 242 -27.71 11.12 8.02
N VAL A 243 -28.24 10.70 6.89
CA VAL A 243 -28.93 9.41 6.76
C VAL A 243 -27.91 8.33 6.46
N TYR A 244 -27.77 7.39 7.39
CA TYR A 244 -26.87 6.26 7.26
C TYR A 244 -27.68 4.96 7.26
N PHE A 245 -27.49 4.15 6.23
CA PHE A 245 -28.11 2.84 6.12
C PHE A 245 -27.08 1.81 5.71
N LYS A 246 -26.99 0.72 6.49
CA LYS A 246 -26.11 -0.41 6.22
C LYS A 246 -26.94 -1.67 6.09
N LYS A 247 -26.92 -2.33 4.92
CA LYS A 247 -27.58 -3.64 4.71
C LYS A 247 -26.54 -4.62 4.17
N LYS A 248 -26.47 -5.77 4.81
CA LYS A 248 -25.67 -6.90 4.34
C LYS A 248 -26.59 -7.98 3.83
N GLN A 249 -26.38 -8.44 2.60
CA GLN A 249 -27.09 -9.55 2.02
C GLN A 249 -26.08 -10.43 1.27
N GLU A 250 -25.86 -11.65 1.77
CA GLU A 250 -24.85 -12.57 1.28
C GLU A 250 -23.45 -11.92 1.16
N ASP A 251 -22.94 -11.80 -0.07
CA ASP A 251 -21.64 -11.21 -0.37
C ASP A 251 -21.71 -9.71 -0.75
N ILE A 252 -22.89 -9.08 -0.63
CA ILE A 252 -23.11 -7.67 -0.95
C ILE A 252 -23.34 -6.88 0.32
N GLU A 253 -22.52 -5.87 0.56
CA GLU A 253 -22.76 -4.86 1.58
C GLU A 253 -23.13 -3.54 0.89
N LEU A 254 -24.39 -3.12 1.09
CA LEU A 254 -24.91 -1.86 0.57
C LEU A 254 -24.80 -0.80 1.64
N LEU A 255 -24.05 0.27 1.35
CA LEU A 255 -23.96 1.43 2.19
C LEU A 255 -24.58 2.62 1.46
N VAL A 256 -25.60 3.22 2.04
CA VAL A 256 -26.23 4.45 1.52
C VAL A 256 -25.92 5.58 2.47
N LEU A 257 -25.28 6.62 1.96
CA LEU A 257 -25.05 7.88 2.64
C LEU A 257 -25.70 9.00 1.85
N CYS A 258 -26.64 9.68 2.47
CA CYS A 258 -27.22 10.90 1.90
C CYS A 258 -26.50 12.12 2.47
N HIS A 259 -25.96 12.91 1.55
CA HIS A 259 -25.35 14.20 1.82
C HIS A 259 -26.43 15.29 1.66
N ALA A 260 -26.57 16.14 2.64
CA ALA A 260 -27.67 17.08 2.75
C ALA A 260 -27.62 18.30 1.80
N ILE A 261 -26.68 18.38 0.88
CA ILE A 261 -26.51 19.51 -0.02
C ILE A 261 -26.80 19.14 -1.49
N SER A 262 -27.77 18.32 -1.81
CA SER A 262 -28.14 17.98 -3.19
C SER A 262 -27.52 16.78 -3.88
N GLN A 263 -26.68 15.96 -3.25
CA GLN A 263 -26.18 14.74 -3.89
C GLN A 263 -26.28 13.54 -2.95
N CYS A 264 -26.98 12.52 -3.39
CA CYS A 264 -27.02 11.21 -2.75
C CYS A 264 -25.79 10.38 -3.20
N LEU A 265 -24.88 10.05 -2.32
CA LEU A 265 -23.73 9.21 -2.64
C LEU A 265 -24.09 7.75 -2.35
N LEU A 266 -24.26 6.98 -3.41
CA LEU A 266 -24.48 5.53 -3.31
C LEU A 266 -23.10 4.85 -3.39
N ILE A 267 -22.61 4.36 -2.25
CA ILE A 267 -21.38 3.58 -2.23
C ILE A 267 -21.74 2.09 -2.16
N LYS A 268 -21.54 1.40 -3.28
CA LYS A 268 -21.71 -0.05 -3.37
C LYS A 268 -20.35 -0.70 -3.13
N LYS A 269 -20.16 -1.29 -1.95
CA LYS A 269 -19.05 -2.21 -1.70
C LYS A 269 -19.45 -3.58 -2.26
N GLN A 270 -18.94 -3.93 -3.41
CA GLN A 270 -19.10 -5.26 -3.99
C GLN A 270 -17.89 -6.11 -3.54
N LYS A 271 -18.14 -7.25 -2.90
CA LYS A 271 -17.12 -8.29 -2.76
C LYS A 271 -16.81 -8.77 -4.18
N LEU A 272 -15.63 -8.43 -4.69
CA LEU A 272 -15.10 -9.08 -5.88
C LEU A 272 -14.68 -10.50 -5.47
N ARG A 273 -15.46 -11.49 -5.85
CA ARG A 273 -14.95 -12.85 -6.06
C ARG A 273 -14.20 -12.79 -7.39
N LEU A 274 -12.90 -12.96 -7.35
CA LEU A 274 -12.12 -13.41 -8.49
C LEU A 274 -12.12 -14.93 -8.54
#